data_490de370a6bad6f90f5de25cfd4664f4
#
_entry.id   490de370a6bad6f90f5de25cfd4664f4
#
_cell.length_a   1.000
_cell.length_b   1.000
_cell.length_c   1.000
_cell.angle_alpha   90.00
_cell.angle_beta   90.00
_cell.angle_gamma   90.00
#
_symmetry.space_group_name_H-M   'P 1'
#
loop_
_entity.id
_entity.type
_entity.pdbx_description
1 polymer ?
#
loop_
_entity_poly.entity_id
_entity_poly.type
_entity_poly.pdbx_seq_one_letter_code
_entity_poly.pdbx_strand_id
1 'polypeptide(L)'
;MNTNKSTTGIDPKVKLSLLWIFVVLLMVYADIVSLLDPTSPIRKVMAGAPLPAGGLLAGAILMIISISPVMLSWVLSYKVNRWVSIIIGAYMIVYIVIGGHGLYYVLFETVEVACILLTIWFTWKWRNPEG
;
A
#
# COMPACT_ATOMS: atom_id res chain seq x y z
N MET A 1 14.97 12.28 37.49
CA MET A 1 14.97 11.38 36.35
C MET A 1 13.56 10.83 36.14
N ASN A 2 12.81 11.45 35.25
CA ASN A 2 11.43 11.06 35.01
C ASN A 2 11.35 9.91 34.03
N THR A 3 11.45 8.71 34.55
CA THR A 3 11.28 7.48 33.82
C THR A 3 9.81 7.12 33.58
N ASN A 4 8.90 8.00 33.98
CA ASN A 4 7.46 7.78 33.83
C ASN A 4 6.86 8.44 32.58
N LYS A 5 7.59 8.48 31.46
CA LYS A 5 6.88 8.47 30.21
C LYS A 5 6.49 7.02 29.92
N SER A 6 5.47 6.57 30.59
CA SER A 6 4.69 5.45 30.10
C SER A 6 4.15 5.89 28.74
N THR A 7 4.96 5.69 27.74
CA THR A 7 4.55 5.83 26.36
C THR A 7 3.57 4.69 26.08
N THR A 8 2.36 4.85 26.56
CA THR A 8 1.24 3.98 26.19
C THR A 8 0.88 4.10 24.73
N GLY A 9 1.66 4.88 23.96
CA GLY A 9 1.48 5.08 22.54
C GLY A 9 2.49 4.29 21.71
N ILE A 10 1.99 3.61 20.67
CA ILE A 10 2.81 2.98 19.65
C ILE A 10 3.59 4.07 18.90
N ASP A 11 4.87 3.82 18.64
CA ASP A 11 5.70 4.73 17.84
C ASP A 11 5.00 5.06 16.50
N PRO A 12 4.96 6.34 16.09
CA PRO A 12 4.37 6.73 14.81
C PRO A 12 4.92 5.98 13.60
N LYS A 13 6.20 5.65 13.58
CA LYS A 13 6.81 4.84 12.51
C LYS A 13 6.23 3.42 12.46
N VAL A 14 5.97 2.83 13.61
CA VAL A 14 5.32 1.51 13.70
C VAL A 14 3.89 1.59 13.18
N LYS A 15 3.13 2.60 13.57
CA LYS A 15 1.77 2.83 13.07
C LYS A 15 1.75 2.99 11.56
N LEU A 16 2.67 3.77 11.04
CA LEU A 16 2.80 3.99 9.60
C LEU A 16 3.12 2.69 8.86
N SER A 17 4.07 1.93 9.37
CA SER A 17 4.42 0.62 8.80
C SER A 17 3.25 -0.35 8.82
N LEU A 18 2.50 -0.40 9.92
CA LEU A 18 1.31 -1.26 10.03
C LEU A 18 0.21 -0.86 9.05
N LEU A 19 -0.01 0.42 8.83
CA LEU A 19 -0.96 0.91 7.82
C LEU A 19 -0.55 0.46 6.42
N TRP A 20 0.71 0.57 6.09
CA TRP A 20 1.23 0.12 4.80
C TRP A 20 1.16 -1.40 4.64
N ILE A 21 1.45 -2.17 5.69
CA ILE A 21 1.26 -3.63 5.69
C ILE A 21 -0.19 -3.97 5.39
N PHE A 22 -1.12 -3.29 6.03
CA PHE A 22 -2.55 -3.54 5.82
C PHE A 22 -2.96 -3.26 4.36
N VAL A 23 -2.52 -2.16 3.79
CA VAL A 23 -2.77 -1.83 2.38
C VAL A 23 -2.21 -2.89 1.44
N VAL A 24 -0.97 -3.31 1.66
CA VAL A 24 -0.32 -4.34 0.83
C VAL A 24 -1.04 -5.68 0.94
N LEU A 25 -1.46 -6.06 2.15
CA LEU A 25 -2.24 -7.28 2.35
C LEU A 25 -3.58 -7.24 1.62
N LEU A 26 -4.26 -6.12 1.64
CA LEU A 26 -5.49 -5.94 0.87
C LEU A 26 -5.26 -6.15 -0.64
N MET A 27 -4.19 -5.57 -1.18
CA MET A 27 -3.82 -5.77 -2.59
C MET A 27 -3.59 -7.25 -2.91
N VAL A 28 -2.79 -7.93 -2.09
CA VAL A 28 -2.48 -9.35 -2.29
C VAL A 28 -3.74 -10.20 -2.21
N TYR A 29 -4.61 -9.94 -1.24
CA TYR A 29 -5.88 -10.67 -1.14
C TYR A 29 -6.82 -10.38 -2.30
N ALA A 30 -6.88 -9.14 -2.78
CA ALA A 30 -7.66 -8.80 -3.97
C ALA A 30 -7.17 -9.59 -5.18
N ASP A 31 -5.87 -9.70 -5.37
CA ASP A 31 -5.29 -10.49 -6.45
C ASP A 31 -5.61 -12.00 -6.31
N ILE A 32 -5.52 -12.54 -5.09
CA ILE A 32 -5.88 -13.94 -4.82
C ILE A 32 -7.36 -14.20 -5.15
N VAL A 33 -8.25 -13.31 -4.71
CA VAL A 33 -9.69 -13.45 -5.00
C VAL A 33 -9.94 -13.33 -6.51
N SER A 34 -9.19 -12.49 -7.20
CA SER A 34 -9.31 -12.34 -8.65
C SER A 34 -8.96 -13.60 -9.43
N LEU A 35 -8.17 -14.52 -8.84
CA LEU A 35 -7.92 -15.83 -9.45
C LEU A 35 -9.17 -16.72 -9.55
N LEU A 36 -10.16 -16.47 -8.70
CA LEU A 36 -11.44 -17.16 -8.74
C LEU A 36 -12.38 -16.63 -9.82
N ASP A 37 -12.12 -15.43 -10.30
CA ASP A 37 -12.90 -14.79 -11.34
C ASP A 37 -12.39 -15.18 -12.74
N PRO A 38 -13.16 -15.95 -13.53
CA PRO A 38 -12.72 -16.40 -14.86
C PRO A 38 -12.50 -15.25 -15.84
N THR A 39 -13.06 -14.07 -15.57
CA THR A 39 -12.94 -12.89 -16.44
C THR A 39 -11.72 -12.04 -16.13
N SER A 40 -11.07 -12.27 -14.98
CA SER A 40 -9.93 -11.47 -14.54
C SER A 40 -8.71 -11.67 -15.46
N PRO A 41 -7.91 -10.62 -15.68
CA PRO A 41 -6.69 -10.73 -16.49
C PRO A 41 -5.70 -11.76 -15.95
N ILE A 42 -5.53 -11.82 -14.64
CA ILE A 42 -4.59 -12.75 -13.99
C ILE A 42 -5.01 -14.21 -14.20
N ARG A 43 -6.32 -14.47 -14.13
CA ARG A 43 -6.86 -15.81 -14.38
C ARG A 43 -6.67 -16.24 -15.84
N LYS A 44 -6.87 -15.32 -16.78
CA LYS A 44 -6.64 -15.57 -18.20
C LYS A 44 -5.19 -15.92 -18.50
N VAL A 45 -4.26 -15.21 -17.89
CA VAL A 45 -2.83 -15.50 -18.02
C VAL A 45 -2.50 -16.88 -17.46
N MET A 46 -3.03 -17.23 -16.29
CA MET A 46 -2.86 -18.57 -15.72
C MET A 46 -3.46 -19.66 -16.61
N ALA A 47 -4.51 -19.37 -17.36
CA ALA A 47 -5.12 -20.28 -18.32
C ALA A 47 -4.38 -20.35 -19.67
N GLY A 48 -3.25 -19.66 -19.80
CA GLY A 48 -2.39 -19.71 -20.98
C GLY A 48 -2.49 -18.52 -21.94
N ALA A 49 -3.17 -17.44 -21.54
CA ALA A 49 -3.16 -16.23 -22.33
C ALA A 49 -1.74 -15.62 -22.38
N PRO A 50 -1.31 -15.10 -23.54
CA PRO A 50 0.04 -14.55 -23.66
C PRO A 50 0.21 -13.29 -22.80
N LEU A 51 1.33 -13.25 -22.06
CA LEU A 51 1.77 -12.03 -21.37
C LEU A 51 2.54 -11.13 -22.36
N PRO A 52 2.33 -9.81 -22.31
CA PRO A 52 3.20 -8.90 -23.04
C PRO A 52 4.65 -9.05 -22.59
N ALA A 53 5.59 -8.86 -23.51
CA ALA A 53 7.01 -8.92 -23.20
C ALA A 53 7.36 -7.96 -22.05
N GLY A 54 8.03 -8.47 -21.04
CA GLY A 54 8.37 -7.67 -19.84
C GLY A 54 7.23 -7.44 -18.85
N GLY A 55 6.03 -7.98 -19.08
CA GLY A 55 4.88 -7.78 -18.19
C GLY A 55 5.13 -8.31 -16.77
N LEU A 56 5.76 -9.46 -16.65
CA LEU A 56 6.14 -10.01 -15.33
C LEU A 56 7.15 -9.13 -14.60
N LEU A 57 8.14 -8.63 -15.32
CA LEU A 57 9.16 -7.75 -14.75
C LEU A 57 8.55 -6.42 -14.32
N ALA A 58 7.70 -5.83 -15.15
CA ALA A 58 6.98 -4.60 -14.81
C ALA A 58 6.11 -4.81 -13.57
N GLY A 59 5.35 -5.89 -13.51
CA GLY A 59 4.54 -6.26 -12.35
C GLY A 59 5.37 -6.43 -11.09
N ALA A 60 6.52 -7.09 -11.17
CA ALA A 60 7.43 -7.27 -10.04
C ALA A 60 7.96 -5.91 -9.54
N ILE A 61 8.37 -5.02 -10.43
CA ILE A 61 8.83 -3.68 -10.06
C ILE A 61 7.72 -2.88 -9.36
N LEU A 62 6.51 -2.90 -9.90
CA LEU A 62 5.36 -2.22 -9.30
C LEU A 62 5.04 -2.77 -7.90
N MET A 63 5.12 -4.08 -7.70
CA MET A 63 4.94 -4.72 -6.39
C MET A 63 6.01 -4.30 -5.40
N ILE A 64 7.27 -4.26 -5.82
CA ILE A 64 8.38 -3.83 -4.96
C ILE A 64 8.18 -2.37 -4.53
N ILE A 65 7.78 -1.50 -5.44
CA ILE A 65 7.46 -0.10 -5.13
C ILE A 65 6.33 -0.02 -4.10
N SER A 66 5.28 -0.82 -4.26
CA SER A 66 4.12 -0.84 -3.36
C SER A 66 4.46 -1.34 -1.95
N ILE A 67 5.38 -2.30 -1.83
CA ILE A 67 5.80 -2.87 -0.54
C ILE A 67 6.86 -2.00 0.16
N SER A 68 7.64 -1.25 -0.60
CA SER A 68 8.78 -0.49 -0.08
C SER A 68 8.44 0.45 1.09
N PRO A 69 7.25 1.10 1.15
CA PRO A 69 6.94 1.98 2.27
C PRO A 69 6.92 1.29 3.63
N VAL A 70 6.64 -0.02 3.67
CA VAL A 70 6.66 -0.80 4.92
C VAL A 70 8.03 -0.71 5.58
N MET A 71 9.06 -0.96 4.81
CA MET A 71 10.44 -0.92 5.29
C MET A 71 10.97 0.51 5.42
N LEU A 72 10.67 1.35 4.44
CA LEU A 72 11.12 2.74 4.42
C LEU A 72 10.59 3.55 5.60
N SER A 73 9.41 3.20 6.12
CA SER A 73 8.84 3.84 7.31
C SER A 73 9.76 3.78 8.53
N TRP A 74 10.58 2.74 8.62
CA TRP A 74 11.52 2.56 9.72
C TRP A 74 12.82 3.35 9.54
N VAL A 75 13.28 3.42 8.30
CA VAL A 75 14.63 3.92 7.96
C VAL A 75 14.63 5.42 7.71
N LEU A 76 13.57 5.93 7.10
CA LEU A 76 13.51 7.32 6.66
C LEU A 76 13.17 8.28 7.80
N SER A 77 13.67 9.51 7.67
CA SER A 77 13.27 10.62 8.53
C SER A 77 11.78 10.98 8.33
N TYR A 78 11.21 11.66 9.30
CA TYR A 78 9.79 12.04 9.29
C TYR A 78 9.37 12.84 8.06
N LYS A 79 10.20 13.79 7.63
CA LYS A 79 9.93 14.59 6.43
C LYS A 79 9.89 13.74 5.17
N VAL A 80 10.87 12.85 5.01
CA VAL A 80 10.99 11.98 3.85
C VAL A 80 9.85 10.96 3.85
N ASN A 81 9.51 10.38 5.00
CA ASN A 81 8.37 9.47 5.14
C ASN A 81 7.06 10.11 4.69
N ARG A 82 6.84 11.37 5.03
CA ARG A 82 5.66 12.11 4.59
C ARG A 82 5.57 12.17 3.07
N TRP A 83 6.64 12.60 2.41
CA TRP A 83 6.66 12.71 0.96
C TRP A 83 6.56 11.36 0.26
N VAL A 84 7.29 10.36 0.75
CA VAL A 84 7.21 8.99 0.24
C VAL A 84 5.78 8.46 0.34
N SER A 85 5.12 8.64 1.48
CA SER A 85 3.74 8.18 1.68
C SER A 85 2.77 8.88 0.74
N ILE A 86 2.92 10.18 0.52
CA ILE A 86 2.07 10.93 -0.41
C ILE A 86 2.29 10.47 -1.85
N ILE A 87 3.54 10.37 -2.28
CA ILE A 87 3.88 10.00 -3.66
C ILE A 87 3.44 8.57 -3.97
N ILE A 88 3.80 7.62 -3.12
CA ILE A 88 3.44 6.21 -3.33
C ILE A 88 1.93 6.00 -3.14
N GLY A 89 1.32 6.66 -2.17
CA GLY A 89 -0.13 6.61 -1.97
C GLY A 89 -0.89 7.15 -3.18
N ALA A 90 -0.49 8.28 -3.73
CA ALA A 90 -1.10 8.85 -4.93
C ALA A 90 -0.93 7.90 -6.14
N TYR A 91 0.26 7.35 -6.32
CA TYR A 91 0.53 6.36 -7.36
C TYR A 91 -0.39 5.13 -7.21
N MET A 92 -0.52 4.59 -6.01
CA MET A 92 -1.38 3.43 -5.76
C MET A 92 -2.86 3.73 -6.01
N ILE A 93 -3.35 4.89 -5.60
CA ILE A 93 -4.73 5.31 -5.88
C ILE A 93 -4.99 5.37 -7.38
N VAL A 94 -4.09 5.98 -8.15
CA VAL A 94 -4.21 6.04 -9.61
C VAL A 94 -4.20 4.63 -10.22
N TYR A 95 -3.30 3.78 -9.75
CA TYR A 95 -3.22 2.39 -10.21
C TYR A 95 -4.51 1.61 -9.94
N ILE A 96 -5.07 1.75 -8.73
CA ILE A 96 -6.32 1.11 -8.32
C ILE A 96 -7.50 1.59 -9.20
N VAL A 97 -7.63 2.90 -9.38
CA VAL A 97 -8.73 3.48 -10.17
C VAL A 97 -8.71 3.04 -11.62
N ILE A 98 -7.51 2.85 -12.20
CA ILE A 98 -7.38 2.41 -13.59
C ILE A 98 -7.61 0.91 -13.73
N GLY A 99 -7.23 0.12 -12.72
CA GLY A 99 -7.18 -1.35 -12.81
C GLY A 99 -8.47 -2.09 -12.46
N GLY A 100 -9.45 -1.43 -11.86
CA GLY A 100 -10.60 -2.08 -11.22
C GLY A 100 -11.63 -2.69 -12.17
N HIS A 101 -11.94 -3.95 -11.95
CA HIS A 101 -13.00 -4.66 -12.64
C HIS A 101 -13.72 -5.60 -11.67
N GLY A 102 -15.04 -5.50 -11.61
CA GLY A 102 -15.88 -6.38 -10.80
C GLY A 102 -16.24 -5.82 -9.42
N LEU A 103 -17.38 -6.30 -8.88
CA LEU A 103 -17.94 -5.78 -7.64
C LEU A 103 -17.04 -6.05 -6.42
N TYR A 104 -16.43 -7.22 -6.37
CA TYR A 104 -15.49 -7.57 -5.29
C TYR A 104 -14.22 -6.69 -5.35
N TYR A 105 -13.76 -6.35 -6.53
CA TYR A 105 -12.64 -5.42 -6.74
C TYR A 105 -12.98 -4.04 -6.18
N VAL A 106 -14.17 -3.52 -6.49
CA VAL A 106 -14.64 -2.23 -5.97
C VAL A 106 -14.65 -2.21 -4.44
N LEU A 107 -15.04 -3.32 -3.80
CA LEU A 107 -15.01 -3.42 -2.35
C LEU A 107 -13.59 -3.31 -1.80
N PHE A 108 -12.65 -4.11 -2.34
CA PHE A 108 -11.25 -4.05 -1.93
C PHE A 108 -10.63 -2.67 -2.21
N GLU A 109 -10.87 -2.13 -3.39
CA GLU A 109 -10.37 -0.81 -3.80
C GLU A 109 -10.87 0.31 -2.88
N THR A 110 -12.12 0.27 -2.49
CA THR A 110 -12.70 1.27 -1.57
C THR A 110 -11.97 1.24 -0.23
N VAL A 111 -11.74 0.06 0.33
CA VAL A 111 -11.02 -0.09 1.59
C VAL A 111 -9.56 0.31 1.44
N GLU A 112 -8.91 -0.07 0.35
CA GLU A 112 -7.52 0.30 0.06
C GLU A 112 -7.35 1.81 -0.04
N VAL A 113 -8.19 2.48 -0.83
CA VAL A 113 -8.16 3.94 -0.99
C VAL A 113 -8.41 4.63 0.35
N ALA A 114 -9.37 4.15 1.13
CA ALA A 114 -9.63 4.69 2.47
C ALA A 114 -8.40 4.55 3.38
N CYS A 115 -7.73 3.41 3.36
CA CYS A 115 -6.52 3.18 4.15
C CYS A 115 -5.33 4.03 3.67
N ILE A 116 -5.17 4.20 2.36
CA ILE A 116 -4.12 5.06 1.79
C ILE A 116 -4.36 6.52 2.17
N LEU A 117 -5.59 7.00 2.07
CA LEU A 117 -5.94 8.36 2.48
C LEU A 117 -5.73 8.56 3.99
N LEU A 118 -6.07 7.57 4.81
CA LEU A 118 -5.78 7.58 6.23
C LEU A 118 -4.29 7.63 6.51
N THR A 119 -3.49 6.88 5.77
CA THR A 119 -2.03 6.87 5.88
C THR A 119 -1.43 8.23 5.51
N ILE A 120 -1.89 8.82 4.42
CA ILE A 120 -1.45 10.16 3.99
C ILE A 120 -1.84 11.21 5.04
N TRP A 121 -3.08 11.17 5.51
CA TRP A 121 -3.56 12.07 6.54
C TRP A 121 -2.77 11.93 7.85
N PHE A 122 -2.49 10.71 8.26
CA PHE A 122 -1.70 10.42 9.44
C PHE A 122 -0.28 10.98 9.31
N THR A 123 0.39 10.76 8.18
CA THR A 123 1.74 11.29 7.94
C THR A 123 1.75 12.81 7.79
N TRP A 124 0.69 13.38 7.25
CA TRP A 124 0.56 14.84 7.15
C TRP A 124 0.41 15.49 8.50
N LYS A 125 -0.40 14.94 9.39
CA LYS A 125 -0.57 15.40 10.77
C LYS A 125 0.61 15.09 11.68
N TRP A 126 1.44 14.18 11.26
CA TRP A 126 2.57 13.76 12.06
C TRP A 126 3.59 14.86 12.17
N ARG A 127 3.69 15.41 13.38
CA ARG A 127 4.70 16.40 13.72
C ARG A 127 5.76 15.72 14.56
N ASN A 128 6.98 15.73 14.04
CA ASN A 128 8.11 15.33 14.82
C ASN A 128 8.45 16.45 15.82
N PRO A 129 8.47 16.18 17.13
CA PRO A 129 8.90 17.19 18.11
C PRO A 129 10.36 17.63 17.93
N GLU A 130 11.15 16.88 17.22
CA GLU A 130 12.56 17.20 16.93
C GLU A 130 12.78 17.99 15.65
N GLY A 131 11.76 18.37 14.97
CA GLY A 131 11.93 19.09 13.72
C GLY A 131 10.77 19.42 12.98
#